data_2f6259df927101fb5910f993d6f281fb
#
_entry.id   2f6259df927101fb5910f993d6f281fb
#
_cell.length_a   1.000
_cell.length_b   1.000
_cell.length_c   1.000
_cell.angle_alpha   90.00
_cell.angle_beta   90.00
_cell.angle_gamma   90.00
#
_symmetry.space_group_name_H-M   'P 1'
#
loop_
_entity.id
_entity.type
_entity.pdbx_description
1 polymer ?
#
loop_
_entity_poly.entity_id
_entity_poly.type
_entity_poly.pdbx_seq_one_letter_code
_entity_poly.pdbx_strand_id
1 'polypeptide(L)'
;MNTGIILLGHGSRIPEANEHLKVLAAQVREFLGEVRVQPCYMMRTHPDLLEGITMLVEEGLRQIIVIPMFFCNGLHVQRDIPELLEAARERFPGVTLIYGTNLGADRRIAEVIVERIREVAPGVVPQ
;
A
#
# COMPACT_ATOMS: atom_id res chain seq x y z
N MET A 1 -3.35 16.48 -11.43
CA MET A 1 -4.24 15.33 -11.41
C MET A 1 -4.93 15.20 -10.07
N ASN A 2 -6.13 14.72 -10.11
CA ASN A 2 -7.09 14.63 -9.03
C ASN A 2 -7.02 13.27 -8.31
N THR A 3 -5.91 12.58 -8.47
CA THR A 3 -5.76 11.20 -8.05
C THR A 3 -4.75 11.08 -6.90
N GLY A 4 -5.12 10.34 -5.89
CA GLY A 4 -4.24 9.95 -4.81
C GLY A 4 -4.08 8.45 -4.74
N ILE A 5 -2.98 7.99 -4.18
CA ILE A 5 -2.68 6.57 -4.05
C ILE A 5 -2.46 6.26 -2.58
N ILE A 6 -3.08 5.19 -2.11
CA ILE A 6 -2.84 4.66 -0.78
C ILE A 6 -2.12 3.33 -0.92
N LEU A 7 -1.00 3.21 -0.22
CA LEU A 7 -0.33 1.92 -0.03
C LEU A 7 -0.76 1.41 1.33
N LEU A 8 -1.48 0.29 1.35
CA LEU A 8 -2.09 -0.23 2.56
C LEU A 8 -1.30 -1.41 3.10
N GLY A 9 -0.64 -1.21 4.24
CA GLY A 9 0.09 -2.26 4.94
C GLY A 9 -0.68 -2.80 6.13
N HIS A 10 -0.16 -3.85 6.75
CA HIS A 10 -0.77 -4.43 7.95
C HIS A 10 -0.70 -3.50 9.15
N GLY A 11 0.43 -2.86 9.33
CA GLY A 11 0.74 -2.11 10.53
C GLY A 11 1.45 -2.98 11.58
N SER A 12 2.33 -2.35 12.33
CA SER A 12 3.13 -3.03 13.34
C SER A 12 3.30 -2.13 14.54
N ARG A 13 3.52 -2.73 15.71
CA ARG A 13 3.90 -2.01 16.91
C ARG A 13 5.38 -1.58 16.87
N ILE A 14 6.14 -2.16 15.94
CA ILE A 14 7.57 -1.82 15.76
C ILE A 14 7.65 -0.68 14.75
N PRO A 15 8.10 0.52 15.17
CA PRO A 15 8.14 1.68 14.28
C PRO A 15 8.94 1.46 12.99
N GLU A 16 10.06 0.73 13.07
CA GLU A 16 10.91 0.46 11.90
C GLU A 16 10.16 -0.32 10.82
N ALA A 17 9.27 -1.23 11.22
CA ALA A 17 8.47 -2.00 10.26
C ALA A 17 7.53 -1.08 9.47
N ASN A 18 6.97 -0.06 10.14
CA ASN A 18 6.08 0.90 9.49
C ASN A 18 6.85 1.87 8.59
N GLU A 19 8.10 2.18 8.93
CA GLU A 19 8.94 3.06 8.13
C GLU A 19 9.24 2.50 6.75
N HIS A 20 9.31 1.18 6.59
CA HIS A 20 9.54 0.55 5.29
C HIS A 20 8.47 0.95 4.28
N LEU A 21 7.21 1.04 4.71
CA LEU A 21 6.15 1.44 3.80
C LEU A 21 6.27 2.91 3.38
N LYS A 22 6.76 3.75 4.28
CA LYS A 22 7.02 5.16 3.94
C LYS A 22 8.14 5.28 2.90
N VAL A 23 9.18 4.47 3.03
CA VAL A 23 10.27 4.43 2.05
C VAL A 23 9.74 3.98 0.69
N LEU A 24 8.93 2.92 0.66
CA LEU A 24 8.34 2.44 -0.58
C LEU A 24 7.42 3.49 -1.21
N ALA A 25 6.64 4.19 -0.39
CA ALA A 25 5.77 5.26 -0.89
C ALA A 25 6.58 6.37 -1.57
N ALA A 26 7.72 6.75 -0.99
CA ALA A 26 8.60 7.73 -1.59
C ALA A 26 9.16 7.25 -2.93
N GLN A 27 9.55 5.98 -3.01
CA GLN A 27 10.05 5.38 -4.24
C GLN A 27 8.98 5.31 -5.33
N VAL A 28 7.76 4.96 -4.96
CA VAL A 28 6.63 4.96 -5.89
C VAL A 28 6.41 6.37 -6.46
N ARG A 29 6.50 7.38 -5.60
CA ARG A 29 6.38 8.78 -6.05
C ARG A 29 7.44 9.15 -7.08
N GLU A 30 8.67 8.66 -6.89
CA GLU A 30 9.73 8.91 -7.86
C GLU A 30 9.37 8.39 -9.26
N PHE A 31 8.71 7.22 -9.32
CA PHE A 31 8.26 6.65 -10.60
C PHE A 31 7.08 7.41 -11.20
N LEU A 32 6.17 7.91 -10.38
CA LEU A 32 4.90 8.48 -10.83
C LEU A 32 4.93 10.00 -11.02
N GLY A 33 5.95 10.67 -10.49
CA GLY A 33 6.03 12.12 -10.53
C GLY A 33 5.23 12.75 -9.39
N GLU A 34 4.44 13.77 -9.68
CA GLU A 34 3.75 14.56 -8.67
C GLU A 34 2.42 13.97 -8.22
N VAL A 35 2.35 12.68 -7.98
CA VAL A 35 1.15 12.00 -7.49
C VAL A 35 1.25 11.86 -5.96
N ARG A 36 0.17 12.15 -5.27
CA ARG A 36 0.10 12.00 -3.82
C ARG A 36 0.07 10.51 -3.46
N VAL A 37 1.05 10.03 -2.73
CA VAL A 37 1.12 8.64 -2.27
C VAL A 37 1.14 8.64 -0.75
N GLN A 38 0.15 8.01 -0.14
CA GLN A 38 -0.04 7.97 1.30
C GLN A 38 0.04 6.54 1.82
N PRO A 39 1.00 6.23 2.68
CA PRO A 39 0.99 4.94 3.39
C PRO A 39 -0.12 4.94 4.45
N CYS A 40 -0.85 3.84 4.51
CA CYS A 40 -1.89 3.61 5.51
C CYS A 40 -1.77 2.19 6.03
N TYR A 41 -2.41 1.91 7.15
CA TYR A 41 -2.24 0.64 7.84
C TYR A 41 -3.59 0.08 8.26
N MET A 42 -3.69 -1.25 8.27
CA MET A 42 -4.91 -1.94 8.72
C MET A 42 -5.12 -1.79 10.23
N MET A 43 -4.03 -1.79 10.99
CA MET A 43 -4.10 -1.75 12.44
C MET A 43 -2.79 -1.24 13.06
N ARG A 44 -2.80 -0.97 14.36
CA ARG A 44 -1.64 -0.74 15.23
C ARG A 44 -0.89 0.57 15.03
N THR A 45 -1.16 1.29 13.96
CA THR A 45 -0.54 2.60 13.72
C THR A 45 -1.44 3.42 12.82
N HIS A 46 -1.17 4.71 12.75
CA HIS A 46 -1.96 5.66 11.99
C HIS A 46 -1.14 6.22 10.82
N PRO A 47 -1.80 6.67 9.75
CA PRO A 47 -3.24 6.62 9.59
C PRO A 47 -3.74 5.23 9.21
N ASP A 48 -4.94 4.88 9.64
CA ASP A 48 -5.61 3.70 9.13
C ASP A 48 -6.22 4.02 7.76
N LEU A 49 -6.89 3.04 7.15
CA LEU A 49 -7.40 3.22 5.78
C LEU A 49 -8.42 4.35 5.70
N LEU A 50 -9.39 4.40 6.59
CA LEU A 50 -10.41 5.45 6.56
C LEU A 50 -9.81 6.82 6.84
N GLU A 51 -8.89 6.91 7.80
CA GLU A 51 -8.18 8.16 8.08
C GLU A 51 -7.41 8.64 6.85
N GLY A 52 -6.73 7.73 6.17
CA GLY A 52 -5.97 8.06 4.96
C GLY A 52 -6.86 8.55 3.83
N ILE A 53 -7.99 7.87 3.61
CA ILE A 53 -8.96 8.31 2.61
C ILE A 53 -9.47 9.71 2.95
N THR A 54 -9.82 9.93 4.21
CA THR A 54 -10.32 11.24 4.66
C THR A 54 -9.28 12.34 4.42
N MET A 55 -8.01 12.07 4.74
CA MET A 55 -6.93 13.03 4.50
C MET A 55 -6.86 13.43 3.02
N LEU A 56 -6.91 12.45 2.13
CA LEU A 56 -6.81 12.73 0.69
C LEU A 56 -8.03 13.46 0.16
N VAL A 57 -9.21 13.13 0.65
CA VAL A 57 -10.44 13.83 0.28
C VAL A 57 -10.38 15.31 0.74
N GLU A 58 -9.88 15.55 1.93
CA GLU A 58 -9.72 16.91 2.45
C GLU A 58 -8.69 17.71 1.66
N GLU A 59 -7.73 17.06 1.04
CA GLU A 59 -6.77 17.68 0.13
C GLU A 59 -7.38 17.98 -1.24
N GLY A 60 -8.63 17.59 -1.48
CA GLY A 60 -9.33 17.87 -2.73
C GLY A 60 -9.25 16.76 -3.76
N LEU A 61 -8.68 15.61 -3.43
CA LEU A 61 -8.57 14.50 -4.36
C LEU A 61 -9.90 13.78 -4.51
N ARG A 62 -10.23 13.39 -5.73
CA ARG A 62 -11.54 12.80 -6.06
C ARG A 62 -11.46 11.37 -6.59
N GLN A 63 -10.25 10.90 -6.85
CA GLN A 63 -10.01 9.50 -7.22
C GLN A 63 -8.90 8.97 -6.32
N ILE A 64 -9.17 7.88 -5.63
CA ILE A 64 -8.20 7.29 -4.71
C ILE A 64 -8.04 5.81 -5.08
N ILE A 65 -6.79 5.43 -5.34
CA ILE A 65 -6.43 4.05 -5.67
C ILE A 65 -5.79 3.44 -4.43
N VAL A 66 -6.32 2.31 -3.97
CA VAL A 66 -5.80 1.60 -2.80
C VAL A 66 -5.10 0.33 -3.27
N ILE A 67 -3.82 0.22 -2.97
CA ILE A 67 -3.02 -0.96 -3.30
C ILE A 67 -2.67 -1.69 -2.02
N PRO A 68 -3.15 -2.94 -1.84
CA PRO A 68 -2.81 -3.72 -0.66
C PRO A 68 -1.37 -4.23 -0.78
N MET A 69 -0.56 -3.93 0.24
CA MET A 69 0.86 -4.26 0.26
C MET A 69 1.07 -5.63 0.90
N PHE A 70 0.43 -6.65 0.32
CA PHE A 70 0.49 -8.03 0.77
C PHE A 70 0.85 -8.92 -0.40
N PHE A 71 1.50 -10.06 -0.13
CA PHE A 71 1.76 -11.03 -1.19
C PHE A 71 0.47 -11.73 -1.62
N CYS A 72 -0.38 -12.04 -0.67
CA CYS A 72 -1.72 -12.56 -0.94
C CYS A 72 -2.65 -12.06 0.17
N ASN A 73 -3.96 -12.12 -0.10
CA ASN A 73 -4.94 -11.70 0.87
C ASN A 73 -5.29 -12.85 1.81
N GLY A 74 -5.13 -12.64 3.12
CA GLY A 74 -5.68 -13.54 4.11
C GLY A 74 -7.18 -13.32 4.26
N LEU A 75 -7.84 -14.17 5.06
CA LEU A 75 -9.30 -14.10 5.23
C LEU A 75 -9.79 -12.76 5.74
N HIS A 76 -9.07 -12.19 6.72
CA HIS A 76 -9.45 -10.88 7.28
C HIS A 76 -9.35 -9.78 6.23
N VAL A 77 -8.27 -9.79 5.46
CA VAL A 77 -8.05 -8.78 4.43
C VAL A 77 -9.12 -8.88 3.34
N GLN A 78 -9.47 -10.10 2.93
CA GLN A 78 -10.50 -10.32 1.91
C GLN A 78 -11.88 -9.82 2.35
N ARG A 79 -12.14 -9.80 3.64
CA ARG A 79 -13.43 -9.35 4.19
C ARG A 79 -13.41 -7.87 4.56
N ASP A 80 -12.37 -7.47 5.31
CA ASP A 80 -12.35 -6.16 5.96
C ASP A 80 -12.14 -5.01 4.99
N ILE A 81 -11.27 -5.17 4.00
CA ILE A 81 -10.99 -4.07 3.07
C ILE A 81 -12.22 -3.71 2.24
N PRO A 82 -12.93 -4.67 1.61
CA PRO A 82 -14.15 -4.30 0.89
C PRO A 82 -15.20 -3.60 1.75
N GLU A 83 -15.37 -4.04 3.00
CA GLU A 83 -16.32 -3.40 3.92
C GLU A 83 -15.90 -1.97 4.25
N LEU A 84 -14.61 -1.75 4.51
CA LEU A 84 -14.09 -0.42 4.79
C LEU A 84 -14.24 0.50 3.58
N LEU A 85 -13.99 -0.01 2.38
CA LEU A 85 -14.15 0.78 1.17
C LEU A 85 -15.61 1.11 0.89
N GLU A 86 -16.52 0.18 1.17
CA GLU A 86 -17.95 0.44 1.01
C GLU A 86 -18.42 1.53 1.96
N ALA A 87 -17.98 1.48 3.22
CA ALA A 87 -18.30 2.53 4.19
C ALA A 87 -17.74 3.88 3.75
N ALA A 88 -16.53 3.89 3.18
CA ALA A 88 -15.92 5.12 2.68
C ALA A 88 -16.67 5.67 1.47
N ARG A 89 -17.16 4.79 0.58
CA ARG A 89 -17.96 5.22 -0.58
C ARG A 89 -19.24 5.89 -0.14
N GLU A 90 -19.89 5.37 0.88
CA GLU A 90 -21.11 5.97 1.43
C GLU A 90 -20.82 7.34 2.06
N ARG A 91 -19.68 7.46 2.74
CA ARG A 91 -19.30 8.70 3.41
C ARG A 91 -18.86 9.78 2.43
N PHE A 92 -18.24 9.40 1.32
CA PHE A 92 -17.70 10.33 0.32
C PHE A 92 -18.25 9.99 -1.07
N PRO A 93 -19.55 10.25 -1.32
CA PRO A 93 -20.18 9.81 -2.57
C PRO A 93 -19.61 10.44 -3.84
N GLY A 94 -18.94 11.60 -3.70
CA GLY A 94 -18.30 12.24 -4.85
C GLY A 94 -16.91 11.73 -5.18
N VAL A 95 -16.41 10.73 -4.45
CA VAL A 95 -15.04 10.22 -4.59
C VAL A 95 -15.08 8.81 -5.18
N THR A 96 -14.23 8.58 -6.18
CA THR A 96 -14.07 7.24 -6.76
C THR A 96 -12.96 6.50 -6.01
N LEU A 97 -13.31 5.35 -5.43
CA LEU A 97 -12.35 4.49 -4.75
C LEU A 97 -12.11 3.24 -5.60
N ILE A 98 -10.85 3.04 -5.99
CA ILE A 98 -10.45 1.91 -6.81
C ILE A 98 -9.54 1.02 -5.98
N TYR A 99 -9.91 -0.26 -5.86
CA TYR A 99 -9.14 -1.22 -5.10
C TYR A 99 -8.33 -2.07 -6.08
N GLY A 100 -7.00 -1.99 -5.98
CA GLY A 100 -6.10 -2.76 -6.83
C GLY A 100 -5.83 -4.15 -6.25
N THR A 101 -5.05 -4.92 -6.97
CA THR A 101 -4.66 -6.26 -6.52
C THR A 101 -3.46 -6.19 -5.59
N ASN A 102 -3.30 -7.22 -4.76
CA ASN A 102 -2.09 -7.37 -3.93
C ASN A 102 -0.86 -7.56 -4.82
N LEU A 103 0.32 -7.61 -4.19
CA LEU A 103 1.57 -7.72 -4.93
C LEU A 103 1.71 -9.07 -5.64
N GLY A 104 1.19 -10.13 -5.05
CA GLY A 104 1.22 -11.45 -5.65
C GLY A 104 2.62 -11.99 -5.86
N ALA A 105 2.74 -12.97 -6.77
CA ALA A 105 4.00 -13.60 -7.11
C ALA A 105 4.56 -12.97 -8.38
N ASP A 106 5.12 -11.79 -8.25
CA ASP A 106 5.69 -11.03 -9.35
C ASP A 106 7.18 -11.34 -9.50
N ARG A 107 7.65 -11.44 -10.75
CA ARG A 107 9.04 -11.76 -11.05
C ARG A 107 10.02 -10.75 -10.43
N ARG A 108 9.63 -9.49 -10.33
CA ARG A 108 10.46 -8.44 -9.73
C ARG A 108 10.68 -8.68 -8.25
N ILE A 109 9.69 -9.29 -7.58
CA ILE A 109 9.83 -9.71 -6.18
C ILE A 109 10.80 -10.88 -6.08
N ALA A 110 10.74 -11.82 -7.03
CA ALA A 110 11.72 -12.91 -7.10
C ALA A 110 13.14 -12.38 -7.23
N GLU A 111 13.33 -11.31 -8.00
CA GLU A 111 14.64 -10.67 -8.12
C GLU A 111 15.12 -10.10 -6.78
N VAL A 112 14.24 -9.51 -6.00
CA VAL A 112 14.60 -9.03 -4.66
C VAL A 112 15.01 -10.20 -3.78
N ILE A 113 14.27 -11.31 -3.83
CA ILE A 113 14.60 -12.51 -3.05
C ILE A 113 15.98 -13.03 -3.43
N VAL A 114 16.31 -13.06 -4.71
CA VAL A 114 17.62 -13.50 -5.20
C VAL A 114 18.73 -12.58 -4.65
N GLU A 115 18.50 -11.28 -4.61
CA GLU A 115 19.46 -10.36 -4.01
C GLU A 115 19.69 -10.64 -2.52
N ARG A 116 18.65 -10.98 -1.78
CA ARG A 116 18.77 -11.33 -0.36
C ARG A 116 19.60 -12.62 -0.18
N ILE A 117 19.41 -13.56 -1.08
CA ILE A 117 20.20 -14.80 -1.09
C ILE A 117 21.66 -14.48 -1.39
N ARG A 118 21.92 -13.61 -2.36
CA ARG A 118 23.28 -13.25 -2.73
C ARG A 118 24.04 -12.61 -1.56
N GLU A 119 23.36 -11.83 -0.74
CA GLU A 119 23.97 -11.20 0.42
C GLU A 119 24.51 -12.21 1.43
N VAL A 120 23.87 -13.36 1.59
CA VAL A 120 24.24 -14.36 2.61
C VAL A 120 24.90 -15.60 2.03
N ALA A 121 24.72 -15.87 0.75
CA ALA A 121 25.26 -17.07 0.11
C ALA A 121 25.56 -16.79 -1.37
N PRO A 122 26.56 -15.94 -1.67
CA PRO A 122 26.78 -15.50 -3.05
C PRO A 122 27.08 -16.63 -4.03
N GLY A 123 27.64 -17.75 -3.56
CA GLY A 123 27.94 -18.89 -4.42
C GLY A 123 26.74 -19.66 -4.93
N VAL A 124 25.56 -19.42 -4.35
CA VAL A 124 24.31 -20.07 -4.79
C VAL A 124 23.74 -19.40 -6.03
N VAL A 125 23.99 -18.12 -6.20
CA VAL A 125 23.41 -17.33 -7.28
C VAL A 125 24.30 -17.37 -8.51
N PRO A 126 23.81 -17.86 -9.65
CA PRO A 126 24.58 -17.85 -10.91
C PRO A 126 24.95 -16.44 -11.33
N GLN A 127 26.07 -16.30 -12.03
CA GLN A 127 26.51 -15.01 -12.55
C GLN A 127 25.84 -14.66 -13.86
#